data_4900ab9bfc9c8d9126815baf3c19b68a
#
_entry.id   4900ab9bfc9c8d9126815baf3c19b68a
#
_cell.length_a   1.000
_cell.length_b   1.000
_cell.length_c   1.000
_cell.angle_alpha   90.00
_cell.angle_beta   90.00
_cell.angle_gamma   90.00
#
_symmetry.space_group_name_H-M   'P 1'
#
loop_
_entity.id
_entity.type
_entity.pdbx_description
1 polymer ?
#
loop_
_entity_poly.entity_id
_entity_poly.type
_entity_poly.pdbx_seq_one_letter_code
_entity_poly.pdbx_strand_id
1 'polypeptide(L)'
;LVLALLLTTACGGGEEEPRTPPAEPPREIEVDASSKLYGFVGDTAGNPVEGVVVSDGFQCVATDAGGVYEMKRDAAAEYVCYSVPAEFKIRTGHDGYPDFYVRLDTSQQKIRQDFTLERLAGVERNFRLICIGDPQPAKAEEATRFEREAMVDVRRTATASAVPCYGVALGDITGEKPDLLAGVRRSLGTAGIPVFALPGNHDKYKVDDATPRDASYFRYTMGPVDYSFNRGDVHVVCMDDVIY
;
A
#
# COMPACT_ATOMS: atom_id res chain seq x y z
N LEU A 1 -9.08 62.42 -42.28
CA LEU A 1 -9.21 61.42 -41.18
C LEU A 1 -8.45 60.17 -41.61
N VAL A 2 -7.23 59.97 -41.10
CA VAL A 2 -6.41 58.81 -41.39
C VAL A 2 -6.50 57.85 -40.19
N LEU A 3 -7.05 56.66 -40.45
CA LEU A 3 -7.19 55.60 -39.42
C LEU A 3 -5.91 54.73 -39.48
N ALA A 4 -5.08 54.80 -38.43
CA ALA A 4 -3.92 53.92 -38.28
C ALA A 4 -4.34 52.65 -37.61
N LEU A 5 -4.19 51.50 -38.28
CA LEU A 5 -4.43 50.15 -37.74
C LEU A 5 -3.14 49.65 -37.09
N LEU A 6 -3.10 49.56 -35.76
CA LEU A 6 -2.03 48.94 -35.00
C LEU A 6 -2.25 47.42 -34.97
N LEU A 7 -1.42 46.68 -35.69
CA LEU A 7 -1.30 45.24 -35.56
C LEU A 7 -0.39 44.93 -34.38
N THR A 8 -0.94 44.41 -33.28
CA THR A 8 -0.14 43.80 -32.20
C THR A 8 0.09 42.31 -32.48
N THR A 9 1.32 41.99 -32.83
CA THR A 9 1.77 40.60 -32.89
C THR A 9 1.93 40.09 -31.47
N ALA A 10 1.00 39.21 -30.99
CA ALA A 10 1.18 38.45 -29.78
C ALA A 10 2.20 37.35 -30.03
N CYS A 11 3.41 37.50 -29.49
CA CYS A 11 4.34 36.40 -29.32
C CYS A 11 3.81 35.46 -28.26
N GLY A 12 3.27 34.31 -28.67
CA GLY A 12 2.93 33.20 -27.76
C GLY A 12 4.22 32.59 -27.24
N GLY A 13 4.64 32.98 -26.05
CA GLY A 13 5.62 32.22 -25.25
C GLY A 13 4.92 30.94 -24.75
N GLY A 14 5.15 29.82 -25.41
CA GLY A 14 4.80 28.53 -24.85
C GLY A 14 5.71 28.30 -23.65
N GLU A 15 5.16 28.29 -22.45
CA GLU A 15 5.83 27.74 -21.27
C GLU A 15 6.06 26.24 -21.56
N GLU A 16 7.29 25.83 -21.82
CA GLU A 16 7.67 24.41 -21.82
C GLU A 16 7.43 23.89 -20.38
N GLU A 17 6.47 22.99 -20.24
CA GLU A 17 6.34 22.23 -19.00
C GLU A 17 7.69 21.59 -18.65
N PRO A 18 8.13 21.65 -17.38
CA PRO A 18 9.39 21.07 -16.97
C PRO A 18 9.37 19.57 -17.28
N ARG A 19 10.20 19.17 -18.25
CA ARG A 19 10.37 17.76 -18.61
C ARG A 19 10.89 17.04 -17.38
N THR A 20 10.10 16.10 -16.86
CA THR A 20 10.57 15.16 -15.84
C THR A 20 11.82 14.47 -16.41
N PRO A 21 12.96 14.52 -15.73
CA PRO A 21 14.16 13.82 -16.20
C PRO A 21 13.82 12.35 -16.42
N PRO A 22 14.38 11.69 -17.46
CA PRO A 22 14.15 10.27 -17.67
C PRO A 22 14.55 9.51 -16.41
N ALA A 23 13.71 8.55 -16.00
CA ALA A 23 13.98 7.71 -14.85
C ALA A 23 15.35 7.03 -15.04
N GLU A 24 16.19 7.08 -14.03
CA GLU A 24 17.47 6.36 -14.06
C GLU A 24 17.22 4.88 -14.33
N PRO A 25 18.07 4.22 -15.14
CA PRO A 25 17.91 2.80 -15.39
C PRO A 25 18.00 2.03 -14.06
N PRO A 26 17.20 0.98 -13.88
CA PRO A 26 17.21 0.21 -12.66
C PRO A 26 18.60 -0.39 -12.43
N ARG A 27 19.07 -0.36 -11.18
CA ARG A 27 20.35 -0.95 -10.77
C ARG A 27 20.49 -2.38 -11.30
N GLU A 28 21.62 -2.72 -11.89
CA GLU A 28 21.93 -4.11 -12.25
C GLU A 28 22.11 -4.94 -10.97
N ILE A 29 21.46 -6.09 -10.93
CA ILE A 29 21.56 -7.07 -9.84
C ILE A 29 21.75 -8.47 -10.42
N GLU A 30 22.59 -9.26 -9.77
CA GLU A 30 22.76 -10.66 -10.09
C GLU A 30 21.82 -11.51 -9.25
N VAL A 31 21.10 -12.43 -9.87
CA VAL A 31 20.17 -13.35 -9.21
C VAL A 31 20.27 -14.75 -9.83
N ASP A 32 19.95 -15.77 -9.04
CA ASP A 32 19.93 -17.15 -9.52
C ASP A 32 19.00 -17.32 -10.74
N ALA A 33 19.41 -18.13 -11.71
CA ALA A 33 18.65 -18.37 -12.93
C ALA A 33 17.27 -19.02 -12.64
N SER A 34 17.13 -19.76 -11.53
CA SER A 34 15.87 -20.38 -11.10
C SER A 34 14.91 -19.42 -10.42
N SER A 35 15.37 -18.24 -10.01
CA SER A 35 14.54 -17.22 -9.36
C SER A 35 13.50 -16.67 -10.32
N LYS A 36 12.25 -16.62 -9.87
CA LYS A 36 11.08 -16.16 -10.64
C LYS A 36 10.55 -14.80 -10.19
N LEU A 37 10.82 -14.42 -8.94
CA LEU A 37 10.49 -13.12 -8.38
C LEU A 37 11.73 -12.61 -7.64
N TYR A 38 12.16 -11.39 -7.97
CA TYR A 38 13.38 -10.80 -7.40
C TYR A 38 13.33 -9.28 -7.50
N GLY A 39 14.19 -8.61 -6.78
CA GLY A 39 14.31 -7.17 -6.85
C GLY A 39 15.33 -6.59 -5.90
N PHE A 40 15.38 -5.29 -5.88
CA PHE A 40 16.24 -4.49 -5.04
C PHE A 40 15.40 -3.67 -4.06
N VAL A 41 15.82 -3.63 -2.80
CA VAL A 41 15.25 -2.73 -1.79
C VAL A 41 16.33 -1.72 -1.40
N GLY A 42 16.06 -0.45 -1.71
CA GLY A 42 16.94 0.65 -1.41
C GLY A 42 16.26 1.76 -0.61
N ASP A 43 17.07 2.62 0.00
CA ASP A 43 16.54 3.87 0.56
C ASP A 43 16.40 4.95 -0.53
N THR A 44 15.85 6.11 -0.18
CA THR A 44 15.66 7.24 -1.10
C THR A 44 16.95 7.82 -1.68
N ALA A 45 18.10 7.48 -1.10
CA ALA A 45 19.42 7.85 -1.63
C ALA A 45 20.03 6.74 -2.53
N GLY A 46 19.31 5.63 -2.75
CA GLY A 46 19.75 4.48 -3.54
C GLY A 46 20.69 3.53 -2.79
N ASN A 47 20.88 3.71 -1.48
CA ASN A 47 21.67 2.77 -0.69
C ASN A 47 20.88 1.47 -0.46
N PRO A 48 21.55 0.30 -0.51
CA PRO A 48 20.89 -0.97 -0.22
C PRO A 48 20.37 -1.03 1.22
N VAL A 49 19.23 -1.70 1.41
CA VAL A 49 18.65 -1.97 2.73
C VAL A 49 18.66 -3.48 2.96
N GLU A 50 19.54 -3.92 3.85
CA GLU A 50 19.65 -5.32 4.26
C GLU A 50 18.56 -5.71 5.25
N GLY A 51 18.14 -6.98 5.23
CA GLY A 51 17.26 -7.59 6.23
C GLY A 51 15.77 -7.21 6.07
N VAL A 52 15.38 -6.58 4.98
CA VAL A 52 13.95 -6.33 4.69
C VAL A 52 13.28 -7.63 4.30
N VAL A 53 12.28 -8.04 5.05
CA VAL A 53 11.50 -9.25 4.73
C VAL A 53 10.53 -8.94 3.59
N VAL A 54 10.65 -9.69 2.51
CA VAL A 54 9.79 -9.64 1.32
C VAL A 54 9.04 -10.97 1.20
N SER A 55 7.77 -10.90 0.86
CA SER A 55 6.88 -12.07 0.73
C SER A 55 6.09 -12.04 -0.57
N ASP A 56 5.84 -13.22 -1.13
CA ASP A 56 4.85 -13.44 -2.20
C ASP A 56 3.48 -13.96 -1.68
N GLY A 57 3.31 -13.95 -0.35
CA GLY A 57 2.13 -14.46 0.34
C GLY A 57 2.26 -15.95 0.74
N PHE A 58 3.25 -16.69 0.23
CA PHE A 58 3.46 -18.12 0.50
C PHE A 58 4.83 -18.40 1.12
N GLN A 59 5.79 -17.54 0.86
CA GLN A 59 7.13 -17.63 1.41
C GLN A 59 7.67 -16.24 1.73
N CYS A 60 8.66 -16.18 2.60
CA CYS A 60 9.36 -14.96 2.99
C CYS A 60 10.85 -15.12 2.76
N VAL A 61 11.48 -14.07 2.26
CA VAL A 61 12.95 -13.96 2.16
C VAL A 61 13.38 -12.60 2.68
N ALA A 62 14.59 -12.53 3.23
CA ALA A 62 15.18 -11.25 3.62
C ALA A 62 16.13 -10.75 2.52
N THR A 63 16.21 -9.44 2.35
CA THR A 63 17.22 -8.84 1.49
C THR A 63 18.62 -9.08 2.04
N ASP A 64 19.58 -9.34 1.16
CA ASP A 64 20.99 -9.46 1.49
C ASP A 64 21.66 -8.10 1.74
N ALA A 65 22.97 -8.10 2.01
CA ALA A 65 23.76 -6.88 2.22
C ALA A 65 23.80 -5.95 0.99
N GLY A 66 23.52 -6.47 -0.19
CA GLY A 66 23.34 -5.70 -1.43
C GLY A 66 21.94 -5.15 -1.60
N GLY A 67 21.02 -5.41 -0.67
CA GLY A 67 19.60 -5.04 -0.75
C GLY A 67 18.80 -5.89 -1.72
N VAL A 68 19.34 -7.04 -2.16
CA VAL A 68 18.71 -7.92 -3.15
C VAL A 68 17.88 -8.98 -2.45
N TYR A 69 16.70 -9.24 -2.97
CA TYR A 69 15.89 -10.40 -2.62
C TYR A 69 15.59 -11.22 -3.86
N GLU A 70 15.45 -12.52 -3.70
CA GLU A 70 15.09 -13.44 -4.75
C GLU A 70 14.34 -14.67 -4.21
N MET A 71 13.37 -15.14 -4.97
CA MET A 71 12.56 -16.30 -4.62
C MET A 71 12.02 -17.04 -5.85
N LYS A 72 11.61 -18.29 -5.66
CA LYS A 72 11.03 -19.12 -6.73
C LYS A 72 9.63 -18.72 -7.12
N ARG A 73 8.97 -17.80 -6.46
CA ARG A 73 7.58 -17.38 -6.57
C ARG A 73 6.59 -18.56 -6.59
N ASP A 74 5.63 -18.58 -5.71
CA ASP A 74 4.52 -19.54 -5.76
C ASP A 74 3.63 -19.26 -6.99
N ALA A 75 3.06 -20.31 -7.57
CA ALA A 75 2.19 -20.19 -8.75
C ALA A 75 0.89 -19.43 -8.46
N ALA A 76 0.41 -19.47 -7.21
CA ALA A 76 -0.78 -18.77 -6.76
C ALA A 76 -0.50 -17.36 -6.25
N ALA A 77 0.77 -16.93 -6.21
CA ALA A 77 1.14 -15.59 -5.74
C ALA A 77 0.56 -14.49 -6.64
N GLU A 78 -0.29 -13.64 -6.05
CA GLU A 78 -0.91 -12.49 -6.71
C GLU A 78 -0.17 -11.17 -6.44
N TYR A 79 0.63 -11.12 -5.37
CA TYR A 79 1.31 -9.93 -4.88
C TYR A 79 2.75 -10.24 -4.48
N VAL A 80 3.54 -9.20 -4.44
CA VAL A 80 4.76 -9.14 -3.64
C VAL A 80 4.62 -7.98 -2.67
N CYS A 81 4.93 -8.21 -1.41
CA CYS A 81 4.88 -7.21 -0.35
C CYS A 81 6.16 -7.25 0.51
N TYR A 82 6.41 -6.19 1.23
CA TYR A 82 7.48 -6.15 2.22
C TYR A 82 6.95 -5.80 3.60
N SER A 83 7.55 -6.40 4.63
CA SER A 83 7.31 -5.99 6.02
C SER A 83 8.06 -4.69 6.27
N VAL A 84 7.32 -3.58 6.49
CA VAL A 84 7.95 -2.26 6.68
C VAL A 84 8.85 -2.29 7.92
N PRO A 85 10.17 -2.07 7.80
CA PRO A 85 11.05 -2.06 8.96
C PRO A 85 10.81 -0.85 9.87
N ALA A 86 11.16 -0.97 11.16
CA ALA A 86 10.86 0.05 12.18
C ALA A 86 11.54 1.40 11.94
N GLU A 87 12.65 1.40 11.20
CA GLU A 87 13.46 2.57 10.88
C GLU A 87 12.96 3.35 9.66
N PHE A 88 11.92 2.82 8.97
CA PHE A 88 11.41 3.41 7.74
C PHE A 88 9.96 3.86 7.89
N LYS A 89 9.59 4.88 7.12
CA LYS A 89 8.21 5.37 7.06
C LYS A 89 7.28 4.31 6.44
N ILE A 90 6.08 4.20 6.96
CA ILE A 90 5.00 3.55 6.23
C ILE A 90 4.57 4.54 5.13
N ARG A 91 4.91 4.20 3.89
CA ARG A 91 4.47 4.98 2.73
C ARG A 91 2.97 4.82 2.53
N THR A 92 2.36 5.85 1.97
CA THR A 92 0.97 5.80 1.51
C THR A 92 0.91 6.16 0.04
N GLY A 93 0.00 5.53 -0.69
CA GLY A 93 -0.32 5.86 -2.06
C GLY A 93 -1.05 7.21 -2.16
N HIS A 94 -1.39 7.60 -3.36
CA HIS A 94 -2.15 8.84 -3.63
C HIS A 94 -3.55 8.81 -2.98
N ASP A 95 -4.08 7.63 -2.68
CA ASP A 95 -5.35 7.42 -1.98
C ASP A 95 -5.21 7.43 -0.45
N GLY A 96 -4.00 7.65 0.09
CA GLY A 96 -3.69 7.66 1.52
C GLY A 96 -3.59 6.26 2.16
N TYR A 97 -3.83 5.19 1.40
CA TYR A 97 -3.71 3.82 1.88
C TYR A 97 -2.25 3.35 1.91
N PRO A 98 -1.84 2.45 2.83
CA PRO A 98 -0.47 1.94 2.90
C PRO A 98 0.03 1.33 1.59
N ASP A 99 1.21 1.76 1.14
CA ASP A 99 1.86 1.37 -0.11
C ASP A 99 3.09 0.49 0.20
N PHE A 100 2.83 -0.79 0.48
CA PHE A 100 3.83 -1.79 0.88
C PHE A 100 3.81 -3.04 0.01
N TYR A 101 3.00 -3.06 -1.05
CA TYR A 101 2.84 -4.21 -1.94
C TYR A 101 2.64 -3.78 -3.39
N VAL A 102 2.91 -4.71 -4.29
CA VAL A 102 2.63 -4.56 -5.73
C VAL A 102 1.91 -5.82 -6.22
N ARG A 103 0.90 -5.63 -7.04
CA ARG A 103 0.25 -6.74 -7.73
C ARG A 103 1.15 -7.26 -8.84
N LEU A 104 1.35 -8.58 -8.89
CA LEU A 104 2.22 -9.22 -9.86
C LEU A 104 1.52 -9.36 -11.23
N ASP A 105 2.27 -9.10 -12.29
CA ASP A 105 1.89 -9.52 -13.64
C ASP A 105 2.25 -11.01 -13.80
N THR A 106 1.29 -11.88 -13.47
CA THR A 106 1.50 -13.34 -13.48
C THR A 106 1.67 -13.93 -14.88
N SER A 107 1.48 -13.15 -15.95
CA SER A 107 1.79 -13.56 -17.32
C SER A 107 3.31 -13.65 -17.57
N GLN A 108 4.11 -12.94 -16.77
CA GLN A 108 5.57 -12.96 -16.86
C GLN A 108 6.15 -14.17 -16.11
N GLN A 109 7.09 -14.86 -16.75
CA GLN A 109 7.78 -15.99 -16.13
C GLN A 109 8.81 -15.57 -15.08
N LYS A 110 9.41 -14.38 -15.23
CA LYS A 110 10.40 -13.81 -14.32
C LYS A 110 10.04 -12.35 -14.09
N ILE A 111 9.82 -11.98 -12.84
CA ILE A 111 9.33 -10.66 -12.44
C ILE A 111 10.38 -9.98 -11.58
N ARG A 112 10.74 -8.76 -11.96
CA ARG A 112 11.53 -7.87 -11.12
C ARG A 112 10.62 -6.83 -10.49
N GLN A 113 10.70 -6.69 -9.16
CA GLN A 113 10.03 -5.64 -8.42
C GLN A 113 10.98 -5.01 -7.41
N ASP A 114 11.30 -3.74 -7.61
CA ASP A 114 12.15 -2.98 -6.69
C ASP A 114 11.27 -2.17 -5.72
N PHE A 115 11.79 -1.95 -4.50
CA PHE A 115 11.13 -1.10 -3.49
C PHE A 115 12.08 0.00 -3.01
N THR A 116 11.52 1.19 -2.80
CA THR A 116 12.25 2.33 -2.24
C THR A 116 11.64 2.70 -0.89
N LEU A 117 12.47 2.71 0.14
CA LEU A 117 12.09 2.99 1.51
C LEU A 117 12.59 4.37 1.94
N GLU A 118 11.75 5.15 2.62
CA GLU A 118 12.15 6.43 3.20
C GLU A 118 12.47 6.26 4.68
N ARG A 119 13.70 6.63 5.10
CA ARG A 119 14.11 6.52 6.50
C ARG A 119 13.38 7.53 7.38
N LEU A 120 13.04 7.08 8.59
CA LEU A 120 12.65 7.96 9.68
C LEU A 120 13.87 8.72 10.21
N ALA A 121 13.65 9.90 10.80
CA ALA A 121 14.69 10.64 11.50
C ALA A 121 15.19 9.89 12.76
N GLY A 122 14.40 8.98 13.29
CA GLY A 122 14.73 8.10 14.42
C GLY A 122 13.65 7.05 14.61
N VAL A 123 13.98 5.96 15.32
CA VAL A 123 13.05 4.86 15.59
C VAL A 123 11.93 5.33 16.53
N GLU A 124 10.70 5.14 16.13
CA GLU A 124 9.50 5.57 16.86
C GLU A 124 9.10 4.52 17.91
N ARG A 125 9.83 4.45 19.03
CA ARG A 125 9.58 3.47 20.10
C ARG A 125 8.27 3.72 20.84
N ASN A 126 7.84 4.98 20.89
CA ASN A 126 6.55 5.38 21.47
C ASN A 126 5.61 5.76 20.33
N PHE A 127 4.60 4.97 20.11
CA PHE A 127 3.59 5.22 19.08
C PHE A 127 2.21 4.78 19.59
N ARG A 128 1.17 5.15 18.87
CA ARG A 128 -0.20 4.72 19.15
C ARG A 128 -0.73 3.91 17.97
N LEU A 129 -1.26 2.72 18.25
CA LEU A 129 -2.00 1.91 17.28
C LEU A 129 -3.51 2.12 17.51
N ILE A 130 -4.20 2.64 16.50
CA ILE A 130 -5.64 2.86 16.51
C ILE A 130 -6.27 1.66 15.80
N CYS A 131 -7.04 0.87 16.55
CA CYS A 131 -7.77 -0.27 16.03
C CYS A 131 -9.20 0.16 15.66
N ILE A 132 -9.63 -0.13 14.44
CA ILE A 132 -10.96 0.17 13.91
C ILE A 132 -11.66 -1.18 13.73
N GLY A 133 -12.62 -1.51 14.62
CA GLY A 133 -13.38 -2.75 14.53
C GLY A 133 -14.63 -2.56 13.67
N ASP A 134 -14.92 -3.53 12.84
CA ASP A 134 -16.19 -3.76 12.14
C ASP A 134 -16.85 -2.49 11.55
N PRO A 135 -16.21 -1.78 10.60
CA PRO A 135 -16.86 -0.62 9.96
C PRO A 135 -18.17 -1.01 9.25
N GLN A 136 -18.18 -2.13 8.60
CA GLN A 136 -19.33 -2.92 8.09
C GLN A 136 -20.46 -2.13 7.39
N PRO A 137 -20.18 -1.08 6.59
CA PRO A 137 -21.25 -0.43 5.83
C PRO A 137 -21.88 -1.42 4.86
N ALA A 138 -23.22 -1.50 4.91
CA ALA A 138 -24.03 -2.30 3.98
C ALA A 138 -24.71 -1.44 2.91
N LYS A 139 -24.58 -0.10 3.01
CA LYS A 139 -25.14 0.88 2.09
C LYS A 139 -24.18 2.06 1.86
N ALA A 140 -24.34 2.76 0.75
CA ALA A 140 -23.53 3.92 0.40
C ALA A 140 -23.58 5.05 1.45
N GLU A 141 -24.75 5.25 2.06
CA GLU A 141 -24.94 6.26 3.11
C GLU A 141 -24.13 5.92 4.36
N GLU A 142 -24.04 4.64 4.72
CA GLU A 142 -23.26 4.18 5.87
C GLU A 142 -21.75 4.31 5.59
N ALA A 143 -21.31 3.99 4.37
CA ALA A 143 -19.92 4.24 3.95
C ALA A 143 -19.58 5.75 4.00
N THR A 144 -20.51 6.61 3.59
CA THR A 144 -20.35 8.06 3.70
C THR A 144 -20.28 8.53 5.15
N ARG A 145 -21.08 7.95 6.04
CA ARG A 145 -21.02 8.24 7.48
C ARG A 145 -19.68 7.79 8.09
N PHE A 146 -19.21 6.60 7.74
CA PHE A 146 -17.90 6.10 8.16
C PHE A 146 -16.78 7.11 7.84
N GLU A 147 -16.76 7.66 6.62
CA GLU A 147 -15.80 8.69 6.23
C GLU A 147 -15.96 9.98 7.03
N ARG A 148 -17.19 10.49 7.13
CA ARG A 148 -17.47 11.81 7.71
C ARG A 148 -17.46 11.85 9.24
N GLU A 149 -17.68 10.73 9.88
CA GLU A 149 -17.73 10.61 11.34
C GLU A 149 -16.50 9.88 11.87
N ALA A 150 -16.37 8.56 11.60
CA ALA A 150 -15.31 7.73 12.18
C ALA A 150 -13.90 8.18 11.74
N MET A 151 -13.68 8.42 10.45
CA MET A 151 -12.36 8.85 9.96
C MET A 151 -12.00 10.27 10.41
N VAL A 152 -12.97 11.13 10.60
CA VAL A 152 -12.75 12.47 11.21
C VAL A 152 -12.30 12.32 12.67
N ASP A 153 -12.90 11.41 13.43
CA ASP A 153 -12.52 11.15 14.83
C ASP A 153 -11.13 10.51 14.93
N VAL A 154 -10.81 9.56 14.04
CA VAL A 154 -9.45 8.98 13.94
C VAL A 154 -8.42 10.07 13.66
N ARG A 155 -8.65 10.93 12.67
CA ARG A 155 -7.76 12.04 12.31
C ARG A 155 -7.60 13.02 13.47
N ARG A 156 -8.69 13.40 14.15
CA ARG A 156 -8.65 14.29 15.32
C ARG A 156 -7.82 13.67 16.43
N THR A 157 -8.02 12.38 16.72
CA THR A 157 -7.27 11.63 17.74
C THR A 157 -5.77 11.58 17.39
N ALA A 158 -5.44 11.31 16.13
CA ALA A 158 -4.07 11.27 15.66
C ALA A 158 -3.40 12.65 15.72
N THR A 159 -4.09 13.71 15.29
CA THR A 159 -3.58 15.09 15.32
C THR A 159 -3.35 15.59 16.75
N ALA A 160 -4.18 15.18 17.70
CA ALA A 160 -4.02 15.54 19.12
C ALA A 160 -2.96 14.67 19.84
N SER A 161 -2.39 13.67 19.19
CA SER A 161 -1.41 12.77 19.80
C SER A 161 -0.02 13.41 19.83
N ALA A 162 0.65 13.28 20.97
CA ALA A 162 2.05 13.69 21.12
C ALA A 162 3.06 12.67 20.52
N VAL A 163 2.57 11.52 20.07
CA VAL A 163 3.38 10.44 19.47
C VAL A 163 2.78 10.06 18.11
N PRO A 164 3.58 9.48 17.20
CA PRO A 164 3.09 8.98 15.93
C PRO A 164 1.91 8.02 16.10
N CYS A 165 0.98 8.05 15.15
CA CYS A 165 -0.20 7.19 15.15
C CYS A 165 -0.24 6.36 13.87
N TYR A 166 -0.67 5.12 14.01
CA TYR A 166 -0.90 4.16 12.94
C TYR A 166 -2.26 3.49 13.15
N GLY A 167 -2.89 3.01 12.11
CA GLY A 167 -4.20 2.37 12.22
C GLY A 167 -4.20 0.96 11.64
N VAL A 168 -5.11 0.13 12.16
CA VAL A 168 -5.49 -1.16 11.58
C VAL A 168 -7.01 -1.30 11.66
N ALA A 169 -7.66 -1.53 10.52
CA ALA A 169 -9.06 -1.94 10.45
C ALA A 169 -9.11 -3.47 10.54
N LEU A 170 -9.80 -3.96 11.58
CA LEU A 170 -9.70 -5.34 12.07
C LEU A 170 -10.68 -6.32 11.41
N GLY A 171 -10.98 -6.13 10.13
CA GLY A 171 -11.91 -6.97 9.40
C GLY A 171 -13.31 -6.40 9.34
N ASP A 172 -14.18 -7.14 8.66
CA ASP A 172 -15.56 -6.73 8.35
C ASP A 172 -15.60 -5.30 7.79
N ILE A 173 -14.74 -5.09 6.79
CA ILE A 173 -14.54 -3.78 6.15
C ILE A 173 -15.84 -3.32 5.47
N THR A 174 -16.61 -4.29 4.95
CA THR A 174 -17.97 -4.06 4.43
C THR A 174 -18.94 -5.15 4.89
N GLY A 175 -20.24 -4.83 4.94
CA GLY A 175 -21.30 -5.78 5.25
C GLY A 175 -21.74 -6.61 4.04
N GLU A 176 -20.88 -7.51 3.54
CA GLU A 176 -21.11 -8.33 2.34
C GLU A 176 -21.38 -7.51 1.07
N LYS A 177 -20.72 -6.34 0.96
CA LYS A 177 -20.87 -5.38 -0.16
C LYS A 177 -19.53 -5.11 -0.84
N PRO A 178 -19.07 -5.99 -1.74
CA PRO A 178 -17.78 -5.83 -2.41
C PRO A 178 -17.67 -4.53 -3.23
N ASP A 179 -18.78 -4.01 -3.73
CA ASP A 179 -18.87 -2.73 -4.44
C ASP A 179 -18.55 -1.51 -3.56
N LEU A 180 -18.65 -1.63 -2.23
CA LEU A 180 -18.30 -0.56 -1.30
C LEU A 180 -16.81 -0.57 -0.89
N LEU A 181 -16.07 -1.67 -1.09
CA LEU A 181 -14.68 -1.81 -0.65
C LEU A 181 -13.78 -0.67 -1.14
N ALA A 182 -13.87 -0.32 -2.42
CA ALA A 182 -13.06 0.77 -2.98
C ALA A 182 -13.39 2.13 -2.35
N GLY A 183 -14.65 2.35 -1.97
CA GLY A 183 -15.07 3.54 -1.23
C GLY A 183 -14.47 3.56 0.17
N VAL A 184 -14.61 2.46 0.92
CA VAL A 184 -14.07 2.36 2.28
C VAL A 184 -12.55 2.45 2.29
N ARG A 185 -11.85 1.86 1.31
CA ARG A 185 -10.39 2.04 1.14
C ARG A 185 -10.01 3.53 1.05
N ARG A 186 -10.69 4.30 0.21
CA ARG A 186 -10.47 5.75 0.12
C ARG A 186 -10.78 6.46 1.45
N SER A 187 -11.85 6.05 2.12
CA SER A 187 -12.20 6.62 3.44
C SER A 187 -11.09 6.39 4.47
N LEU A 188 -10.53 5.17 4.55
CA LEU A 188 -9.38 4.86 5.42
C LEU A 188 -8.20 5.79 5.12
N GLY A 189 -7.92 6.09 3.85
CA GLY A 189 -6.88 7.03 3.45
C GLY A 189 -7.10 8.47 3.91
N THR A 190 -8.34 8.86 4.26
CA THR A 190 -8.63 10.20 4.79
C THR A 190 -8.30 10.36 6.27
N ALA A 191 -7.90 9.30 6.95
CA ALA A 191 -7.56 9.31 8.38
C ALA A 191 -6.37 10.23 8.73
N GLY A 192 -5.54 10.60 7.75
CA GLY A 192 -4.34 11.41 7.95
C GLY A 192 -3.17 10.66 8.60
N ILE A 193 -3.31 9.35 8.73
CA ILE A 193 -2.30 8.39 9.17
C ILE A 193 -2.41 7.14 8.29
N PRO A 194 -1.35 6.33 8.14
CA PRO A 194 -1.45 5.04 7.49
C PRO A 194 -2.41 4.12 8.27
N VAL A 195 -3.44 3.59 7.59
CA VAL A 195 -4.39 2.62 8.16
C VAL A 195 -4.37 1.37 7.30
N PHE A 196 -3.84 0.29 7.86
CA PHE A 196 -3.88 -1.04 7.27
C PHE A 196 -5.27 -1.65 7.42
N ALA A 197 -5.58 -2.68 6.64
CA ALA A 197 -6.82 -3.43 6.78
C ALA A 197 -6.58 -4.92 6.57
N LEU A 198 -7.32 -5.74 7.28
CA LEU A 198 -7.41 -7.18 7.07
C LEU A 198 -8.87 -7.58 6.82
N PRO A 199 -9.13 -8.72 6.17
CA PRO A 199 -10.48 -9.17 5.94
C PRO A 199 -11.09 -9.75 7.20
N GLY A 200 -12.41 -9.59 7.34
CA GLY A 200 -13.24 -10.36 8.25
C GLY A 200 -14.13 -11.35 7.52
N ASN A 201 -15.06 -11.97 8.24
CA ASN A 201 -15.95 -12.95 7.63
C ASN A 201 -16.94 -12.33 6.64
N HIS A 202 -17.35 -11.08 6.84
CA HIS A 202 -18.21 -10.35 5.91
C HIS A 202 -17.48 -9.84 4.65
N ASP A 203 -16.16 -9.88 4.62
CA ASP A 203 -15.35 -9.52 3.44
C ASP A 203 -15.02 -10.72 2.55
N LYS A 204 -15.56 -11.90 2.87
CA LYS A 204 -15.44 -13.11 2.06
C LYS A 204 -16.73 -13.35 1.30
N TYR A 205 -16.63 -13.32 -0.01
CA TYR A 205 -17.78 -13.37 -0.91
C TYR A 205 -17.83 -14.68 -1.67
N LYS A 206 -19.05 -15.06 -2.08
CA LYS A 206 -19.25 -16.10 -3.08
C LYS A 206 -19.31 -15.49 -4.47
N VAL A 207 -18.62 -16.10 -5.42
CA VAL A 207 -18.79 -15.78 -6.84
C VAL A 207 -20.07 -16.40 -7.36
N ASP A 208 -20.37 -17.64 -6.90
CA ASP A 208 -21.60 -18.39 -7.18
C ASP A 208 -21.91 -19.36 -6.04
N ASP A 209 -23.02 -20.09 -6.13
CA ASP A 209 -23.43 -21.05 -5.08
C ASP A 209 -22.56 -22.31 -5.01
N ALA A 210 -21.77 -22.58 -6.04
CA ALA A 210 -20.89 -23.75 -6.12
C ALA A 210 -19.50 -23.52 -5.53
N THR A 211 -19.10 -22.24 -5.37
CA THR A 211 -17.80 -21.87 -4.83
C THR A 211 -17.87 -21.52 -3.34
N PRO A 212 -16.85 -21.88 -2.55
CA PRO A 212 -16.74 -21.40 -1.17
C PRO A 212 -16.56 -19.87 -1.15
N ARG A 213 -16.88 -19.25 -0.02
CA ARG A 213 -16.56 -17.83 0.21
C ARG A 213 -15.04 -17.67 0.22
N ASP A 214 -14.53 -16.61 -0.42
CA ASP A 214 -13.12 -16.27 -0.41
C ASP A 214 -12.91 -14.75 -0.32
N ALA A 215 -11.66 -14.34 -0.10
CA ALA A 215 -11.26 -12.94 0.02
C ALA A 215 -10.81 -12.32 -1.33
N SER A 216 -11.19 -12.87 -2.49
CA SER A 216 -10.69 -12.39 -3.79
C SER A 216 -11.03 -10.93 -4.09
N TYR A 217 -12.25 -10.49 -3.77
CA TYR A 217 -12.63 -9.08 -3.90
C TYR A 217 -11.84 -8.18 -2.95
N PHE A 218 -11.62 -8.65 -1.71
CA PHE A 218 -10.78 -7.94 -0.75
C PHE A 218 -9.35 -7.82 -1.29
N ARG A 219 -8.73 -8.94 -1.68
CA ARG A 219 -7.37 -8.93 -2.27
C ARG A 219 -7.28 -8.00 -3.46
N TYR A 220 -8.28 -8.04 -4.36
CA TYR A 220 -8.29 -7.17 -5.53
C TYR A 220 -8.27 -5.68 -5.16
N THR A 221 -9.00 -5.29 -4.11
CA THR A 221 -9.23 -3.88 -3.75
C THR A 221 -8.26 -3.40 -2.68
N MET A 222 -8.03 -4.20 -1.64
CA MET A 222 -7.27 -3.81 -0.44
C MET A 222 -5.83 -4.29 -0.47
N GLY A 223 -5.51 -5.33 -1.24
CA GLY A 223 -4.18 -5.92 -1.33
C GLY A 223 -4.04 -7.24 -0.56
N PRO A 224 -2.81 -7.63 -0.18
CA PRO A 224 -2.56 -8.88 0.51
C PRO A 224 -3.33 -8.97 1.83
N VAL A 225 -3.74 -10.19 2.19
CA VAL A 225 -4.50 -10.48 3.41
C VAL A 225 -3.59 -10.88 4.57
N ASP A 226 -2.41 -11.43 4.25
CA ASP A 226 -1.38 -11.84 5.20
C ASP A 226 -0.14 -10.99 5.00
N TYR A 227 0.22 -10.19 5.99
CA TYR A 227 1.37 -9.28 5.93
C TYR A 227 1.78 -8.82 7.32
N SER A 228 2.90 -8.10 7.41
CA SER A 228 3.36 -7.55 8.68
C SER A 228 4.04 -6.19 8.50
N PHE A 229 4.22 -5.48 9.60
CA PHE A 229 5.00 -4.26 9.67
C PHE A 229 5.59 -4.08 11.07
N ASN A 230 6.66 -3.30 11.17
CA ASN A 230 7.33 -3.02 12.44
C ASN A 230 7.16 -1.56 12.83
N ARG A 231 7.00 -1.29 14.13
CA ARG A 231 7.13 0.04 14.73
C ARG A 231 7.81 -0.05 16.07
N GLY A 232 8.86 0.75 16.26
CA GLY A 232 9.69 0.64 17.45
C GLY A 232 10.16 -0.79 17.67
N ASP A 233 9.85 -1.32 18.84
CA ASP A 233 10.21 -2.70 19.23
C ASP A 233 9.01 -3.69 19.05
N VAL A 234 7.98 -3.29 18.30
CA VAL A 234 6.76 -4.10 18.07
C VAL A 234 6.72 -4.60 16.63
N HIS A 235 6.50 -5.90 16.48
CA HIS A 235 6.18 -6.55 15.23
C HIS A 235 4.67 -6.80 15.17
N VAL A 236 3.99 -6.21 14.21
CA VAL A 236 2.54 -6.37 13.99
C VAL A 236 2.33 -7.34 12.84
N VAL A 237 1.59 -8.41 13.09
CA VAL A 237 1.21 -9.41 12.08
C VAL A 237 -0.29 -9.30 11.84
N CYS A 238 -0.66 -9.11 10.58
CA CYS A 238 -2.02 -9.11 10.07
C CYS A 238 -2.25 -10.42 9.30
N MET A 239 -3.26 -11.19 9.69
CA MET A 239 -3.54 -12.50 9.10
C MET A 239 -5.02 -12.66 8.80
N ASP A 240 -5.32 -13.32 7.70
CA ASP A 240 -6.67 -13.82 7.41
C ASP A 240 -6.87 -15.18 8.08
N ASP A 241 -7.44 -15.19 9.27
CA ASP A 241 -7.71 -16.40 10.07
C ASP A 241 -9.15 -16.93 9.92
N VAL A 242 -9.94 -16.34 9.04
CA VAL A 242 -11.32 -16.76 8.78
C VAL A 242 -11.35 -17.90 7.75
N ILE A 243 -11.72 -19.09 8.20
CA ILE A 243 -11.85 -20.30 7.37
C ILE A 243 -13.32 -20.67 7.21
N TYR A 244 -13.74 -21.00 5.97
CA TYR A 244 -15.06 -21.53 5.63
C TYR A 244 -14.99 -22.96 5.09
#